data_96d4c5896ff96728dc9117491ce7a48c
#
_entry.id   96d4c5896ff96728dc9117491ce7a48c
#
_cell.length_a   1.000
_cell.length_b   1.000
_cell.length_c   1.000
_cell.angle_alpha   90.00
_cell.angle_beta   90.00
_cell.angle_gamma   90.00
#
_symmetry.space_group_name_H-M   'P 1'
#
loop_
_entity.id
_entity.type
_entity.pdbx_description
1 polymer ?
#
loop_
_entity_poly.entity_id
_entity_poly.type
_entity_poly.pdbx_seq_one_letter_code
_entity_poly.pdbx_strand_id
1 'polypeptide(L)'
;MRFWLLILFSISAISSEIGEISELRGNGEIQRLDSEESLTAEIASDIFSFDDVRTGQGRLAIKFLDDSVVKLTEHSKLIIDEYIFDPDPSKSKMALNMASGTARFITGAFGKINKENITITTPSATIGIRGTDFTTTVDEL
;
A
#
# COMPACT_ATOMS: atom_id res chain seq x y z
N MET A 1 27.45 42.33 20.65
CA MET A 1 27.39 41.25 19.66
C MET A 1 26.09 40.46 19.84
N ARG A 2 25.20 40.54 18.89
CA ARG A 2 23.96 39.76 18.89
C ARG A 2 24.18 38.54 18.03
N PHE A 3 24.20 37.36 18.66
CA PHE A 3 24.17 36.10 17.93
C PHE A 3 22.72 35.79 17.57
N TRP A 4 22.44 35.78 16.28
CA TRP A 4 21.17 35.27 15.79
C TRP A 4 21.33 33.77 15.60
N LEU A 5 20.73 33.01 16.50
CA LEU A 5 20.59 31.58 16.34
C LEU A 5 19.48 31.35 15.32
N LEU A 6 19.82 31.13 14.08
CA LEU A 6 18.89 30.59 13.08
C LEU A 6 18.62 29.13 13.48
N ILE A 7 17.54 28.93 14.20
CA ILE A 7 16.98 27.60 14.40
C ILE A 7 16.32 27.22 13.09
N LEU A 8 17.06 26.50 12.27
CA LEU A 8 16.51 25.81 11.12
C LEU A 8 15.61 24.69 11.68
N PHE A 9 14.30 24.98 11.79
CA PHE A 9 13.31 23.93 11.90
C PHE A 9 13.29 23.21 10.56
N SER A 10 14.04 22.11 10.46
CA SER A 10 13.79 21.16 9.40
C SER A 10 12.43 20.53 9.69
N ILE A 11 11.42 20.99 9.00
CA ILE A 11 10.14 20.31 8.95
C ILE A 11 10.41 19.04 8.16
N SER A 12 10.76 17.98 8.88
CA SER A 12 10.70 16.64 8.33
C SER A 12 9.24 16.41 7.98
N ALA A 13 8.94 16.35 6.69
CA ALA A 13 7.64 15.86 6.26
C ALA A 13 7.52 14.43 6.78
N ILE A 14 6.81 14.25 7.89
CA ILE A 14 6.50 12.95 8.45
C ILE A 14 5.44 12.38 7.54
N SER A 15 5.86 11.52 6.56
CA SER A 15 4.90 10.67 5.88
C SER A 15 4.35 9.69 6.92
N SER A 16 3.06 9.75 7.19
CA SER A 16 2.40 8.82 8.10
C SER A 16 2.23 7.46 7.43
N GLU A 17 2.40 6.42 8.20
CA GLU A 17 2.10 5.05 7.79
C GLU A 17 0.64 4.92 7.38
N ILE A 18 0.39 4.17 6.32
CA ILE A 18 -0.96 3.90 5.81
C ILE A 18 -1.41 2.47 6.06
N GLY A 19 -0.51 1.64 6.54
CA GLY A 19 -0.77 0.25 6.85
C GLY A 19 0.46 -0.45 7.39
N GLU A 20 0.32 -1.74 7.56
CA GLU A 20 1.40 -2.62 8.04
C GLU A 20 1.33 -4.00 7.38
N ILE A 21 2.44 -4.73 7.38
CA ILE A 21 2.43 -6.13 6.99
C ILE A 21 1.87 -6.94 8.16
N SER A 22 0.71 -7.55 7.94
CA SER A 22 -0.02 -8.31 8.95
C SER A 22 0.25 -9.81 8.91
N GLU A 23 0.63 -10.34 7.74
CA GLU A 23 1.01 -11.74 7.55
C GLU A 23 2.21 -11.81 6.61
N LEU A 24 3.11 -12.75 6.87
CA LEU A 24 4.26 -13.00 6.01
C LEU A 24 4.66 -14.47 6.10
N ARG A 25 4.77 -15.09 4.92
CA ARG A 25 5.39 -16.42 4.76
C ARG A 25 6.38 -16.34 3.61
N GLY A 26 7.62 -16.75 3.86
CA GLY A 26 8.69 -16.68 2.86
C GLY A 26 9.27 -15.27 2.74
N ASN A 27 9.58 -14.84 1.54
CA ASN A 27 10.32 -13.62 1.27
C ASN A 27 9.44 -12.51 0.72
N GLY A 28 9.65 -11.30 1.20
CA GLY A 28 9.06 -10.09 0.66
C GLY A 28 10.01 -8.92 0.77
N GLU A 29 9.84 -7.95 -0.11
CA GLU A 29 10.63 -6.73 -0.15
C GLU A 29 9.73 -5.51 -0.28
N ILE A 30 10.17 -4.41 0.31
CA ILE A 30 9.52 -3.10 0.20
C ILE A 30 10.54 -2.12 -0.38
N GLN A 31 10.23 -1.56 -1.55
CA GLN A 31 11.01 -0.49 -2.16
C GLN A 31 10.31 0.84 -1.91
N ARG A 32 10.94 1.73 -1.16
CA ARG A 32 10.41 3.07 -0.91
C ARG A 32 10.83 4.05 -1.97
N LEU A 33 9.99 5.03 -2.23
CA LEU A 33 10.20 6.04 -3.26
C LEU A 33 11.51 6.84 -3.03
N ASP A 34 11.82 7.14 -1.79
CA ASP A 34 12.97 7.97 -1.40
C ASP A 34 14.24 7.16 -1.13
N SER A 35 14.21 5.86 -1.32
CA SER A 35 15.34 4.98 -1.03
C SER A 35 15.72 4.14 -2.24
N GLU A 36 17.01 4.06 -2.53
CA GLU A 36 17.52 3.16 -3.56
C GLU A 36 17.64 1.72 -3.05
N GLU A 37 17.58 1.53 -1.73
CA GLU A 37 17.69 0.21 -1.10
C GLU A 37 16.31 -0.38 -0.81
N SER A 38 16.14 -1.65 -1.17
CA SER A 38 14.97 -2.43 -0.77
C SER A 38 15.07 -2.83 0.69
N LEU A 39 13.96 -2.73 1.38
CA LEU A 39 13.82 -3.25 2.75
C LEU A 39 13.27 -4.66 2.70
N THR A 40 13.82 -5.55 3.51
CA THR A 40 13.21 -6.86 3.73
C THR A 40 11.90 -6.70 4.48
N ALA A 41 10.82 -7.26 3.93
CA ALA A 41 9.52 -7.23 4.57
C ALA A 41 9.52 -8.12 5.82
N GLU A 42 8.96 -7.61 6.90
CA GLU A 42 8.77 -8.32 8.16
C GLU A 42 7.34 -8.08 8.67
N ILE A 43 6.85 -8.96 9.54
CA ILE A 43 5.57 -8.74 10.21
C ILE A 43 5.66 -7.44 11.01
N ALA A 44 4.62 -6.62 10.92
CA ALA A 44 4.53 -5.29 11.49
C ALA A 44 5.41 -4.22 10.82
N SER A 45 6.07 -4.53 9.71
CA SER A 45 6.72 -3.49 8.89
C SER A 45 5.69 -2.46 8.42
N ASP A 46 6.03 -1.18 8.58
CA ASP A 46 5.18 -0.09 8.16
C ASP A 46 5.10 0.03 6.64
N ILE A 47 3.93 0.36 6.15
CA ILE A 47 3.67 0.64 4.73
C ILE A 47 3.32 2.11 4.57
N PHE A 48 3.93 2.75 3.58
CA PHE A 48 3.70 4.15 3.24
C PHE A 48 3.17 4.30 1.82
N SER A 49 2.61 5.46 1.53
CA SER A 49 2.21 5.81 0.16
C SER A 49 3.41 5.71 -0.77
N PHE A 50 3.16 5.24 -1.98
CA PHE A 50 4.14 4.99 -3.04
C PHE A 50 5.09 3.82 -2.81
N ASP A 51 4.90 3.05 -1.75
CA ASP A 51 5.68 1.83 -1.55
C ASP A 51 5.39 0.81 -2.65
N ASP A 52 6.46 0.19 -3.13
CA ASP A 52 6.44 -0.93 -4.05
C ASP A 52 6.70 -2.21 -3.25
N VAL A 53 5.68 -3.03 -3.09
CA VAL A 53 5.73 -4.24 -2.29
C VAL A 53 5.80 -5.46 -3.21
N ARG A 54 6.82 -6.28 -3.01
CA ARG A 54 7.09 -7.45 -3.84
C ARG A 54 7.17 -8.71 -3.00
N THR A 55 6.66 -9.80 -3.55
CA THR A 55 6.89 -11.14 -3.02
C THR A 55 7.82 -11.92 -3.96
N GLY A 56 8.68 -12.74 -3.37
CA GLY A 56 9.40 -13.79 -4.09
C GLY A 56 8.68 -15.12 -3.91
N GLN A 57 9.37 -16.11 -3.39
CA GLN A 57 8.76 -17.38 -2.98
C GLN A 57 8.08 -17.18 -1.63
N GLY A 58 6.87 -16.69 -1.63
CA GLY A 58 6.16 -16.42 -0.39
C GLY A 58 4.86 -15.69 -0.59
N ARG A 59 4.21 -15.39 0.50
CA ARG A 59 2.94 -14.66 0.56
C ARG A 59 3.03 -13.61 1.65
N LEU A 60 2.37 -12.49 1.42
CA LEU A 60 2.20 -11.50 2.46
C LEU A 60 0.81 -10.86 2.40
N ALA A 61 0.41 -10.28 3.53
CA ALA A 61 -0.79 -9.48 3.61
C ALA A 61 -0.46 -8.10 4.15
N ILE A 62 -1.06 -7.09 3.55
CA ILE A 62 -0.99 -5.70 4.01
C ILE A 62 -2.34 -5.35 4.60
N LYS A 63 -2.35 -4.88 5.84
CA LYS A 63 -3.54 -4.35 6.49
C LYS A 63 -3.44 -2.83 6.52
N PHE A 64 -4.42 -2.18 5.90
CA PHE A 64 -4.51 -0.72 5.86
C PHE A 64 -5.22 -0.15 7.09
N LEU A 65 -5.16 1.17 7.23
CA LEU A 65 -5.76 1.88 8.37
C LEU A 65 -7.28 1.73 8.48
N ASP A 66 -7.97 1.48 7.36
CA ASP A 66 -9.42 1.23 7.31
C ASP A 66 -9.79 -0.24 7.53
N ASP A 67 -8.84 -1.07 7.97
CA ASP A 67 -8.95 -2.53 8.12
C ASP A 67 -9.12 -3.31 6.81
N SER A 68 -8.99 -2.66 5.66
CA SER A 68 -8.88 -3.36 4.38
C SER A 68 -7.59 -4.18 4.34
N VAL A 69 -7.64 -5.33 3.70
CA VAL A 69 -6.50 -6.24 3.57
C VAL A 69 -6.25 -6.57 2.11
N VAL A 70 -4.99 -6.49 1.70
CA VAL A 70 -4.53 -6.98 0.41
C VAL A 70 -3.58 -8.14 0.65
N LYS A 71 -3.92 -9.30 0.10
CA LYS A 71 -3.09 -10.51 0.17
C LYS A 71 -2.38 -10.72 -1.16
N LEU A 72 -1.06 -10.77 -1.12
CA LEU A 72 -0.22 -11.07 -2.28
C LEU A 72 0.23 -12.53 -2.23
N THR A 73 0.10 -13.22 -3.35
CA THR A 73 0.68 -14.56 -3.53
C THR A 73 2.14 -14.47 -4.02
N GLU A 74 2.74 -15.58 -4.38
CA GLU A 74 4.11 -15.64 -4.87
C GLU A 74 4.32 -14.80 -6.13
N HIS A 75 5.51 -14.23 -6.27
CA HIS A 75 5.95 -13.45 -7.45
C HIS A 75 4.98 -12.31 -7.82
N SER A 76 4.48 -11.63 -6.80
CA SER A 76 3.58 -10.49 -6.99
C SER A 76 4.30 -9.17 -6.77
N LYS A 77 3.85 -8.14 -7.48
CA LYS A 77 4.33 -6.76 -7.33
C LYS A 77 3.14 -5.82 -7.26
N LEU A 78 3.03 -5.14 -6.14
CA LEU A 78 1.99 -4.15 -5.87
C LEU A 78 2.62 -2.81 -5.53
N ILE A 79 2.19 -1.76 -6.24
CA ILE A 79 2.57 -0.39 -5.95
C ILE A 79 1.35 0.32 -5.37
N ILE A 80 1.53 1.00 -4.25
CA ILE A 80 0.49 1.81 -3.63
C ILE A 80 0.61 3.21 -4.21
N ASP A 81 -0.24 3.55 -5.18
CA ASP A 81 -0.19 4.85 -5.85
C ASP A 81 -0.70 5.96 -4.93
N GLU A 82 -1.84 5.73 -4.28
CA GLU A 82 -2.44 6.71 -3.41
C GLU A 82 -3.29 6.03 -2.35
N TYR A 83 -3.18 6.49 -1.12
CA TYR A 83 -4.04 6.08 -0.04
C TYR A 83 -4.33 7.28 0.86
N ILE A 84 -5.59 7.67 0.94
CA ILE A 84 -6.08 8.72 1.82
C ILE A 84 -7.20 8.13 2.67
N PHE A 85 -7.00 8.15 3.97
CA PHE A 85 -8.02 7.75 4.95
C PHE A 85 -8.50 9.00 5.70
N ASP A 86 -9.75 9.34 5.50
CA ASP A 86 -10.40 10.51 6.10
C ASP A 86 -11.63 10.04 6.90
N PRO A 87 -11.98 10.71 8.02
CA PRO A 87 -13.22 10.41 8.73
C PRO A 87 -14.48 10.52 7.87
N ASP A 88 -14.44 11.36 6.82
CA ASP A 88 -15.48 11.43 5.81
C ASP A 88 -15.18 10.40 4.69
N PRO A 89 -15.99 9.34 4.54
CA PRO A 89 -15.75 8.32 3.52
C PRO A 89 -15.66 8.86 2.10
N SER A 90 -16.34 9.98 1.80
CA SER A 90 -16.30 10.59 0.46
C SER A 90 -14.95 11.24 0.13
N LYS A 91 -14.14 11.53 1.13
CA LYS A 91 -12.79 12.11 0.99
C LYS A 91 -11.68 11.07 1.04
N SER A 92 -12.02 9.85 1.42
CA SER A 92 -11.08 8.73 1.41
C SER A 92 -10.88 8.21 -0.01
N LYS A 93 -9.66 7.78 -0.31
CA LYS A 93 -9.29 7.28 -1.63
C LYS A 93 -8.21 6.21 -1.52
N MET A 94 -8.32 5.20 -2.37
CA MET A 94 -7.31 4.18 -2.51
C MET A 94 -7.06 3.89 -3.99
N ALA A 95 -5.82 3.99 -4.42
CA ALA A 95 -5.41 3.62 -5.76
C ALA A 95 -4.20 2.70 -5.67
N LEU A 96 -4.36 1.50 -6.18
CA LEU A 96 -3.33 0.46 -6.20
C LEU A 96 -2.96 0.12 -7.63
N ASN A 97 -1.70 -0.21 -7.85
CA ASN A 97 -1.20 -0.68 -9.14
C ASN A 97 -0.64 -2.09 -8.98
N MET A 98 -1.28 -3.05 -9.60
CA MET A 98 -0.85 -4.44 -9.62
C MET A 98 -0.03 -4.69 -10.88
N ALA A 99 1.29 -4.72 -10.75
CA ALA A 99 2.18 -4.87 -11.90
C ALA A 99 2.34 -6.34 -12.33
N SER A 100 2.33 -7.27 -11.40
CA SER A 100 2.43 -8.71 -11.68
C SER A 100 1.89 -9.53 -10.51
N GLY A 101 1.54 -10.79 -10.78
CA GLY A 101 1.10 -11.75 -9.79
C GLY A 101 -0.38 -11.69 -9.46
N THR A 102 -0.74 -12.12 -8.27
CA THR A 102 -2.14 -12.20 -7.81
C THR A 102 -2.31 -11.49 -6.47
N ALA A 103 -3.31 -10.63 -6.41
CA ALA A 103 -3.72 -9.94 -5.20
C ALA A 103 -5.19 -10.22 -4.89
N ARG A 104 -5.48 -10.54 -3.65
CA ARG A 104 -6.83 -10.63 -3.12
C ARG A 104 -7.10 -9.43 -2.24
N PHE A 105 -8.11 -8.67 -2.59
CA PHE A 105 -8.53 -7.48 -1.87
C PHE A 105 -9.78 -7.78 -1.04
N ILE A 106 -9.71 -7.47 0.25
CA ILE A 106 -10.82 -7.63 1.18
C ILE A 106 -11.09 -6.26 1.81
N THR A 107 -12.26 -5.71 1.58
CA THR A 107 -12.65 -4.43 2.19
C THR A 107 -12.79 -4.56 3.70
N GLY A 108 -12.42 -3.50 4.41
CA GLY A 108 -12.56 -3.46 5.86
C GLY A 108 -14.01 -3.58 6.34
N ALA A 109 -14.17 -4.15 7.54
CA ALA A 109 -15.48 -4.45 8.13
C ALA A 109 -16.40 -3.24 8.29
N PHE A 110 -15.83 -2.03 8.24
CA PHE A 110 -16.58 -0.80 8.47
C PHE A 110 -16.89 -0.01 7.19
N GLY A 111 -16.49 -0.50 6.02
CA GLY A 111 -16.81 0.12 4.72
C GLY A 111 -16.49 1.62 4.65
N LYS A 112 -15.37 2.05 5.24
CA LYS A 112 -15.08 3.47 5.48
C LYS A 112 -14.56 4.24 4.28
N ILE A 113 -14.24 3.57 3.19
CA ILE A 113 -13.90 4.20 1.93
C ILE A 113 -15.02 3.89 0.95
N ASN A 114 -15.56 4.92 0.31
CA ASN A 114 -16.55 4.70 -0.73
C ASN A 114 -15.98 3.83 -1.85
N LYS A 115 -16.68 2.79 -2.25
CA LYS A 115 -16.19 1.82 -3.25
C LYS A 115 -15.80 2.46 -4.57
N GLU A 116 -16.47 3.51 -4.99
CA GLU A 116 -16.17 4.28 -6.18
C GLU A 116 -14.84 5.02 -6.13
N ASN A 117 -14.28 5.19 -4.92
CA ASN A 117 -12.97 5.80 -4.68
C ASN A 117 -11.84 4.79 -4.54
N ILE A 118 -12.13 3.51 -4.76
CA ILE A 118 -11.13 2.45 -4.72
C ILE A 118 -10.91 1.92 -6.14
N THR A 119 -9.69 2.04 -6.62
CA THR A 119 -9.31 1.55 -7.96
C THR A 119 -8.07 0.69 -7.90
N ILE A 120 -8.03 -0.33 -8.75
CA ILE A 120 -6.82 -1.12 -9.01
C ILE A 120 -6.50 -1.01 -10.49
N THR A 121 -5.29 -0.55 -10.77
CA THR A 121 -4.76 -0.47 -12.13
C THR A 121 -3.85 -1.67 -12.38
N THR A 122 -4.03 -2.31 -13.53
CA THR A 122 -3.14 -3.34 -14.06
C THR A 122 -2.53 -2.85 -15.36
N PRO A 123 -1.54 -3.54 -15.94
CA PRO A 123 -0.96 -3.13 -17.23
C PRO A 123 -1.99 -3.03 -18.38
N SER A 124 -3.11 -3.73 -18.27
CA SER A 124 -4.11 -3.81 -19.36
C SER A 124 -5.45 -3.15 -19.02
N ALA A 125 -5.70 -2.80 -17.76
CA ALA A 125 -7.02 -2.30 -17.35
C ALA A 125 -6.98 -1.51 -16.05
N THR A 126 -8.00 -0.69 -15.83
CA THR A 126 -8.32 -0.11 -14.53
C THR A 126 -9.61 -0.74 -14.02
N ILE A 127 -9.57 -1.29 -12.82
CA ILE A 127 -10.66 -2.03 -12.22
C ILE A 127 -11.22 -1.23 -11.05
N GLY A 128 -12.52 -0.92 -11.10
CA GLY A 128 -13.25 -0.40 -9.96
C GLY A 128 -13.71 -1.54 -9.06
N ILE A 129 -13.65 -1.32 -7.75
CA ILE A 129 -14.04 -2.34 -6.78
C ILE A 129 -15.55 -2.37 -6.65
N ARG A 130 -16.12 -3.56 -6.85
CA ARG A 130 -17.52 -3.87 -6.55
C ARG A 130 -17.58 -5.08 -5.64
N GLY A 131 -18.13 -4.90 -4.45
CA GLY A 131 -18.21 -5.98 -3.47
C GLY A 131 -17.14 -5.86 -2.37
N THR A 132 -17.06 -6.88 -1.51
CA THR A 132 -16.24 -6.88 -0.30
C THR A 132 -14.99 -7.75 -0.40
N ASP A 133 -14.92 -8.59 -1.42
CA ASP A 133 -13.81 -9.53 -1.62
C ASP A 133 -13.67 -9.81 -3.11
N PHE A 134 -12.50 -9.57 -3.67
CA PHE A 134 -12.22 -9.92 -5.05
C PHE A 134 -10.72 -10.20 -5.27
N THR A 135 -10.43 -10.95 -6.33
CA THR A 135 -9.06 -11.33 -6.68
C THR A 135 -8.73 -10.85 -8.08
N THR A 136 -7.55 -10.25 -8.22
CA THR A 136 -6.99 -9.82 -9.51
C THR A 136 -5.71 -10.59 -9.78
N THR A 137 -5.60 -11.15 -10.97
CA THR A 137 -4.39 -11.82 -11.44
C THR A 137 -3.85 -11.10 -12.67
N VAL A 138 -2.57 -10.80 -12.66
CA VAL A 138 -1.83 -10.24 -13.78
C VAL A 138 -0.82 -11.29 -14.24
N ASP A 139 -1.04 -11.80 -15.44
CA ASP A 139 -0.11 -12.74 -16.06
C ASP A 139 1.12 -12.03 -16.59
N GLU A 140 2.29 -12.55 -16.31
CA GLU A 140 3.51 -12.12 -17.00
C GLU A 140 3.50 -12.66 -18.42
N LEU A 141 3.60 -11.76 -19.36
CA LEU A 141 3.77 -12.10 -20.76
C LEU A 141 5.25 -12.33 -21.07
#